data_5f974cfc89be236104d689fbdb5f93f9
#
_entry.id   5f974cfc89be236104d689fbdb5f93f9
#
_cell.length_a   1.000
_cell.length_b   1.000
_cell.length_c   1.000
_cell.angle_alpha   90.00
_cell.angle_beta   90.00
_cell.angle_gamma   90.00
#
_symmetry.space_group_name_H-M   'P 1'
#
loop_
_entity.id
_entity.type
_entity.pdbx_description
1 polymer ?
#
loop_
_entity_poly.entity_id
_entity_poly.type
_entity_poly.pdbx_seq_one_letter_code
_entity_poly.pdbx_strand_id
1 'polypeptide(L)'
;MLKDWNIKSQSNFNPSYNKIDWLIDLVTNIRSTKVDLNVSPGAFIDISTAELSSNKTNIINDNLIVFKRLGRVSKVVNTTSGDNGVKIIVGGETLILYFDQNLDLRDQKQKISNKVNELTSKINKIVEKLKNKSFLKNAPKHIVDNDKKALLNYKIDLKKLNSILNSIKN
;
A
#
# COMPACT_ATOMS: atom_id res chain seq x y z
N MET A 1 9.42 -39.37 -28.49
CA MET A 1 9.78 -39.73 -27.10
C MET A 1 9.80 -38.43 -26.27
N LEU A 2 8.70 -38.10 -25.64
CA LEU A 2 8.60 -36.96 -24.70
C LEU A 2 9.04 -37.48 -23.33
N LYS A 3 10.15 -36.96 -22.78
CA LYS A 3 10.56 -37.28 -21.43
C LYS A 3 9.63 -36.58 -20.46
N ASP A 4 8.99 -37.35 -19.61
CA ASP A 4 8.20 -36.83 -18.48
C ASP A 4 9.09 -35.99 -17.56
N TRP A 5 8.78 -34.72 -17.46
CA TRP A 5 9.36 -33.82 -16.47
C TRP A 5 8.71 -34.10 -15.12
N ASN A 6 9.25 -35.04 -14.37
CA ASN A 6 8.89 -35.28 -12.99
C ASN A 6 9.44 -34.12 -12.13
N ILE A 7 8.65 -33.07 -12.00
CA ILE A 7 8.89 -32.04 -10.99
C ILE A 7 8.53 -32.67 -9.64
N LYS A 8 9.50 -33.27 -8.97
CA LYS A 8 9.36 -33.55 -7.54
C LYS A 8 9.25 -32.20 -6.83
N SER A 9 8.04 -31.84 -6.41
CA SER A 9 7.81 -30.73 -5.50
C SER A 9 8.43 -31.10 -4.14
N GLN A 10 9.72 -30.83 -3.99
CA GLN A 10 10.32 -30.77 -2.67
C GLN A 10 9.87 -29.45 -2.06
N SER A 11 8.85 -29.51 -1.22
CA SER A 11 8.50 -28.45 -0.29
C SER A 11 9.56 -28.37 0.83
N ASN A 12 10.80 -28.10 0.43
CA ASN A 12 11.80 -27.64 1.37
C ASN A 12 11.52 -26.16 1.62
N PHE A 13 10.84 -25.90 2.72
CA PHE A 13 10.71 -24.56 3.30
C PHE A 13 12.13 -24.02 3.56
N ASN A 14 12.71 -23.39 2.55
CA ASN A 14 14.03 -22.79 2.65
C ASN A 14 13.84 -21.42 3.32
N PRO A 15 14.47 -21.14 4.48
CA PRO A 15 14.39 -19.83 5.13
C PRO A 15 14.77 -18.66 4.23
N SER A 16 15.52 -18.93 3.14
CA SER A 16 15.85 -17.94 2.12
C SER A 16 14.63 -17.45 1.33
N TYR A 17 13.61 -18.29 1.10
CA TYR A 17 12.37 -17.86 0.44
C TYR A 17 11.66 -16.77 1.24
N ASN A 18 11.52 -16.96 2.56
CA ASN A 18 10.86 -15.96 3.41
C ASN A 18 11.57 -14.60 3.42
N LYS A 19 12.89 -14.58 3.21
CA LYS A 19 13.68 -13.34 3.12
C LYS A 19 13.39 -12.60 1.82
N ILE A 20 13.37 -13.33 0.71
CA ILE A 20 13.13 -12.76 -0.63
C ILE A 20 11.68 -12.31 -0.77
N ASP A 21 10.72 -13.11 -0.31
CA ASP A 21 9.30 -12.78 -0.34
C ASP A 21 9.02 -11.47 0.43
N TRP A 22 9.61 -11.33 1.63
CA TRP A 22 9.48 -10.08 2.38
C TRP A 22 10.09 -8.88 1.63
N LEU A 23 11.20 -9.06 0.92
CA LEU A 23 11.82 -8.00 0.13
C LEU A 23 10.95 -7.61 -1.07
N ILE A 24 10.30 -8.59 -1.72
CA ILE A 24 9.34 -8.38 -2.80
C ILE A 24 8.13 -7.59 -2.27
N ASP A 25 7.60 -7.99 -1.11
CA ASP A 25 6.49 -7.30 -0.45
C ASP A 25 6.88 -5.85 -0.10
N LEU A 26 8.09 -5.64 0.39
CA LEU A 26 8.60 -4.30 0.69
C LEU A 26 8.65 -3.43 -0.56
N VAL A 27 9.24 -3.91 -1.65
CA VAL A 27 9.30 -3.18 -2.93
C VAL A 27 7.90 -2.89 -3.47
N THR A 28 6.99 -3.86 -3.35
CA THR A 28 5.59 -3.72 -3.78
C THR A 28 4.87 -2.63 -2.97
N ASN A 29 5.04 -2.63 -1.65
CA ASN A 29 4.46 -1.61 -0.77
C ASN A 29 5.02 -0.21 -1.05
N ILE A 30 6.34 -0.08 -1.28
CA ILE A 30 6.95 1.19 -1.69
C ILE A 30 6.31 1.72 -2.97
N ARG A 31 6.15 0.87 -3.99
CA ARG A 31 5.55 1.27 -5.26
C ARG A 31 4.08 1.64 -5.12
N SER A 32 3.32 0.86 -4.37
CA SER A 32 1.91 1.16 -4.07
C SER A 32 1.77 2.50 -3.37
N THR A 33 2.59 2.76 -2.34
CA THR A 33 2.58 4.03 -1.61
C THR A 33 2.89 5.22 -2.52
N LYS A 34 3.84 5.08 -3.46
CA LYS A 34 4.10 6.13 -4.45
C LYS A 34 2.87 6.44 -5.31
N VAL A 35 2.21 5.40 -5.81
CA VAL A 35 0.97 5.55 -6.60
C VAL A 35 -0.12 6.22 -5.78
N ASP A 36 -0.33 5.78 -4.56
CA ASP A 36 -1.36 6.29 -3.66
C ASP A 36 -1.12 7.78 -3.32
N LEU A 37 0.14 8.18 -3.21
CA LEU A 37 0.55 9.58 -3.00
C LEU A 37 0.67 10.39 -4.30
N ASN A 38 0.30 9.80 -5.44
CA ASN A 38 0.43 10.42 -6.76
C ASN A 38 1.88 10.88 -7.07
N VAL A 39 2.87 10.11 -6.57
CA VAL A 39 4.29 10.30 -6.86
C VAL A 39 4.66 9.48 -8.09
N SER A 40 5.49 10.06 -8.96
CA SER A 40 5.99 9.32 -10.13
C SER A 40 6.62 7.98 -9.72
N PRO A 41 6.29 6.88 -10.38
CA PRO A 41 6.93 5.57 -10.10
C PRO A 41 8.45 5.59 -10.25
N GLY A 42 8.97 6.48 -11.11
CA GLY A 42 10.40 6.67 -11.35
C GLY A 42 11.11 7.55 -10.31
N ALA A 43 10.37 8.26 -9.46
CA ALA A 43 10.95 9.15 -8.45
C ALA A 43 11.79 8.35 -7.44
N PHE A 44 12.92 8.91 -7.05
CA PHE A 44 13.75 8.35 -5.99
C PHE A 44 13.22 8.77 -4.63
N ILE A 45 13.41 7.89 -3.65
CA ILE A 45 13.05 8.12 -2.24
C ILE A 45 14.20 7.71 -1.34
N ASP A 46 14.27 8.30 -0.16
CA ASP A 46 15.12 7.82 0.92
C ASP A 46 14.30 6.98 1.89
N ILE A 47 14.92 6.00 2.55
CA ILE A 47 14.25 5.09 3.47
C ILE A 47 14.98 5.08 4.81
N SER A 48 14.20 5.16 5.89
CA SER A 48 14.72 4.90 7.23
C SER A 48 14.38 3.48 7.68
N THR A 49 15.40 2.79 8.18
CA THR A 49 15.33 1.46 8.80
C THR A 49 15.40 1.52 10.33
N ALA A 50 15.28 2.71 10.93
CA ALA A 50 15.44 2.89 12.38
C ALA A 50 14.38 2.16 13.21
N GLU A 51 13.21 1.90 12.65
CA GLU A 51 12.13 1.16 13.32
C GLU A 51 12.09 -0.33 12.88
N LEU A 52 13.10 -0.81 12.11
CA LEU A 52 13.20 -2.22 11.71
C LEU A 52 13.99 -3.06 12.71
N SER A 53 13.64 -4.33 12.78
CA SER A 53 14.49 -5.33 13.46
C SER A 53 15.84 -5.49 12.74
N SER A 54 16.88 -5.87 13.50
CA SER A 54 18.21 -6.10 12.95
C SER A 54 18.22 -7.17 11.85
N ASN A 55 17.36 -8.18 11.96
CA ASN A 55 17.24 -9.24 10.95
C ASN A 55 16.76 -8.67 9.60
N LYS A 56 15.74 -7.79 9.61
CA LYS A 56 15.18 -7.18 8.40
C LYS A 56 16.13 -6.14 7.80
N THR A 57 16.82 -5.40 8.63
CA THR A 57 17.89 -4.47 8.21
C THR A 57 19.01 -5.22 7.48
N ASN A 58 19.44 -6.38 7.99
CA ASN A 58 20.43 -7.22 7.32
C ASN A 58 19.94 -7.73 5.97
N ILE A 59 18.66 -8.13 5.84
CA ILE A 59 18.09 -8.56 4.54
C ILE A 59 18.19 -7.42 3.51
N ILE A 60 17.90 -6.19 3.89
CA ILE A 60 18.05 -5.03 3.00
C ILE A 60 19.52 -4.83 2.61
N ASN A 61 20.43 -4.89 3.57
CA ASN A 61 21.85 -4.67 3.34
C ASN A 61 22.46 -5.75 2.43
N ASP A 62 22.11 -7.02 2.64
CA ASP A 62 22.56 -8.15 1.83
C ASP A 62 22.11 -8.03 0.36
N ASN A 63 20.98 -7.35 0.13
CA ASN A 63 20.36 -7.18 -1.19
C ASN A 63 20.30 -5.71 -1.64
N LEU A 64 21.17 -4.84 -1.11
CA LEU A 64 21.07 -3.40 -1.21
C LEU A 64 20.99 -2.88 -2.65
N ILE A 65 21.81 -3.43 -3.55
CA ILE A 65 21.88 -3.02 -4.96
C ILE A 65 20.54 -3.31 -5.66
N VAL A 66 20.03 -4.52 -5.51
CA VAL A 66 18.75 -4.94 -6.12
C VAL A 66 17.60 -4.15 -5.53
N PHE A 67 17.58 -4.00 -4.21
CA PHE A 67 16.57 -3.25 -3.48
C PHE A 67 16.52 -1.78 -3.91
N LYS A 68 17.66 -1.09 -3.95
CA LYS A 68 17.74 0.30 -4.42
C LYS A 68 17.23 0.46 -5.85
N ARG A 69 17.60 -0.47 -6.73
CA ARG A 69 17.17 -0.44 -8.13
C ARG A 69 15.68 -0.66 -8.28
N LEU A 70 15.13 -1.70 -7.65
CA LEU A 70 13.72 -2.08 -7.78
C LEU A 70 12.78 -1.12 -7.04
N GLY A 71 13.16 -0.64 -5.87
CA GLY A 71 12.40 0.31 -5.05
C GLY A 71 12.57 1.77 -5.49
N ARG A 72 13.54 2.06 -6.39
CA ARG A 72 13.97 3.44 -6.67
C ARG A 72 14.36 4.16 -5.39
N VAL A 73 15.23 3.52 -4.59
CA VAL A 73 15.72 4.03 -3.32
C VAL A 73 17.08 4.69 -3.54
N SER A 74 17.21 5.94 -3.15
CA SER A 74 18.46 6.71 -3.22
C SER A 74 19.36 6.36 -2.03
N LYS A 75 18.85 6.54 -0.82
CA LYS A 75 19.57 6.29 0.43
C LYS A 75 18.78 5.39 1.37
N VAL A 76 19.51 4.58 2.13
CA VAL A 76 18.99 3.84 3.29
C VAL A 76 19.71 4.39 4.50
N VAL A 77 18.95 4.95 5.45
CA VAL A 77 19.49 5.56 6.67
C VAL A 77 18.93 4.84 7.90
N ASN A 78 19.67 4.87 8.99
CA ASN A 78 19.24 4.27 10.27
C ASN A 78 18.84 5.35 11.28
N THR A 79 18.25 6.44 10.81
CA THR A 79 17.80 7.55 11.65
C THR A 79 16.40 7.97 11.25
N THR A 80 15.62 8.43 12.21
CA THR A 80 14.31 9.04 11.99
C THR A 80 14.52 10.56 11.90
N SER A 81 14.94 11.05 10.75
CA SER A 81 15.13 12.49 10.54
C SER A 81 14.17 13.02 9.48
N GLY A 82 13.40 14.04 9.85
CA GLY A 82 12.58 14.82 8.91
C GLY A 82 11.08 14.69 9.11
N ASP A 83 10.39 15.80 8.81
CA ASP A 83 8.93 15.94 8.96
C ASP A 83 8.12 15.34 7.79
N ASN A 84 8.78 15.06 6.65
CA ASN A 84 8.15 14.55 5.42
C ASN A 84 8.24 13.02 5.29
N GLY A 85 8.01 12.30 6.37
CA GLY A 85 8.07 10.83 6.37
C GLY A 85 6.69 10.18 6.24
N VAL A 86 6.59 9.13 5.43
CA VAL A 86 5.41 8.27 5.34
C VAL A 86 5.74 6.91 5.92
N LYS A 87 5.03 6.49 6.96
CA LYS A 87 5.20 5.16 7.56
C LYS A 87 4.50 4.11 6.72
N ILE A 88 5.21 3.02 6.42
CA ILE A 88 4.65 1.79 5.84
C ILE A 88 4.90 0.61 6.78
N ILE A 89 3.99 -0.35 6.77
CA ILE A 89 4.12 -1.58 7.57
C ILE A 89 4.18 -2.77 6.62
N VAL A 90 5.25 -3.56 6.70
CA VAL A 90 5.48 -4.72 5.86
C VAL A 90 5.89 -5.91 6.71
N GLY A 91 5.06 -6.96 6.74
CA GLY A 91 5.31 -8.14 7.57
C GLY A 91 5.43 -7.84 9.07
N GLY A 92 4.65 -6.86 9.56
CA GLY A 92 4.68 -6.44 10.97
C GLY A 92 5.80 -5.47 11.33
N GLU A 93 6.67 -5.11 10.39
CA GLU A 93 7.80 -4.19 10.58
C GLU A 93 7.48 -2.83 10.00
N THR A 94 7.94 -1.76 10.64
CA THR A 94 7.68 -0.37 10.21
C THR A 94 8.90 0.22 9.54
N LEU A 95 8.69 0.85 8.37
CA LEU A 95 9.69 1.67 7.67
C LEU A 95 9.14 3.08 7.47
N ILE A 96 10.06 4.03 7.28
CA ILE A 96 9.70 5.40 6.95
C ILE A 96 10.28 5.73 5.58
N LEU A 97 9.41 6.15 4.67
CA LEU A 97 9.77 6.61 3.34
C LEU A 97 9.86 8.12 3.37
N TYR A 98 10.99 8.69 2.95
CA TYR A 98 11.17 10.13 2.77
C TYR A 98 11.12 10.47 1.29
N PHE A 99 10.26 11.37 0.95
CA PHE A 99 10.14 11.89 -0.42
C PHE A 99 10.95 13.16 -0.58
N ASP A 100 11.32 13.51 -1.82
CA ASP A 100 12.02 14.75 -2.12
C ASP A 100 11.29 15.96 -1.50
N GLN A 101 12.05 16.94 -1.02
CA GLN A 101 11.54 18.17 -0.38
C GLN A 101 10.58 18.97 -1.29
N ASN A 102 10.62 18.72 -2.60
CA ASN A 102 9.70 19.32 -3.57
C ASN A 102 8.31 18.64 -3.58
N LEU A 103 8.14 17.49 -2.89
CA LEU A 103 6.82 16.88 -2.74
C LEU A 103 6.10 17.53 -1.57
N ASP A 104 5.14 18.38 -1.86
CA ASP A 104 4.25 18.93 -0.83
C ASP A 104 3.29 17.85 -0.32
N LEU A 105 3.72 17.14 0.73
CA LEU A 105 2.89 16.13 1.39
C LEU A 105 1.62 16.74 2.00
N ARG A 106 1.61 18.04 2.32
CA ARG A 106 0.41 18.73 2.82
C ARG A 106 -0.64 18.82 1.73
N ASP A 107 -0.22 19.20 0.52
CA ASP A 107 -1.08 19.20 -0.67
C ASP A 107 -1.64 17.81 -0.97
N GLN A 108 -0.79 16.77 -0.89
CA GLN A 108 -1.23 15.39 -1.10
C GLN A 108 -2.20 14.94 0.00
N LYS A 109 -1.92 15.26 1.25
CA LYS A 109 -2.80 15.01 2.39
C LYS A 109 -4.18 15.66 2.19
N GLN A 110 -4.21 16.92 1.72
CA GLN A 110 -5.46 17.61 1.42
C GLN A 110 -6.23 16.94 0.28
N LYS A 111 -5.56 16.55 -0.80
CA LYS A 111 -6.20 15.84 -1.92
C LYS A 111 -6.80 14.50 -1.50
N ILE A 112 -6.07 13.73 -0.68
CA ILE A 112 -6.55 12.45 -0.14
C ILE A 112 -7.73 12.70 0.80
N SER A 113 -7.67 13.72 1.67
CA SER A 113 -8.77 14.09 2.55
C SER A 113 -10.04 14.46 1.78
N ASN A 114 -9.91 15.21 0.69
CA ASN A 114 -11.03 15.54 -0.18
C ASN A 114 -11.65 14.28 -0.82
N LYS A 115 -10.82 13.34 -1.28
CA LYS A 115 -11.30 12.03 -1.80
C LYS A 115 -12.02 11.21 -0.73
N VAL A 116 -11.53 11.20 0.51
CA VAL A 116 -12.17 10.52 1.64
C VAL A 116 -13.57 11.11 1.89
N ASN A 117 -13.69 12.43 1.88
CA ASN A 117 -14.97 13.12 2.07
C ASN A 117 -15.95 12.79 0.92
N GLU A 118 -15.47 12.79 -0.33
CA GLU A 118 -16.28 12.44 -1.50
C GLU A 118 -16.77 10.98 -1.43
N LEU A 119 -15.89 10.03 -1.12
CA LEU A 119 -16.27 8.62 -0.97
C LEU A 119 -17.24 8.39 0.18
N THR A 120 -17.04 9.09 1.30
CA THR A 120 -17.95 9.03 2.46
C THR A 120 -19.35 9.51 2.06
N SER A 121 -19.45 10.61 1.31
CA SER A 121 -20.72 11.10 0.78
C SER A 121 -21.40 10.09 -0.16
N LYS A 122 -20.63 9.47 -1.07
CA LYS A 122 -21.16 8.42 -1.97
C LYS A 122 -21.65 7.20 -1.19
N ILE A 123 -20.90 6.75 -0.19
CA ILE A 123 -21.28 5.64 0.70
C ILE A 123 -22.60 5.96 1.40
N ASN A 124 -22.72 7.14 2.01
CA ASN A 124 -23.94 7.53 2.73
C ASN A 124 -25.17 7.55 1.83
N LYS A 125 -25.04 8.10 0.61
CA LYS A 125 -26.14 8.10 -0.38
C LYS A 125 -26.60 6.69 -0.74
N ILE A 126 -25.66 5.76 -0.98
CA ILE A 126 -25.99 4.36 -1.28
C ILE A 126 -26.60 3.66 -0.08
N VAL A 127 -26.09 3.89 1.13
CA VAL A 127 -26.65 3.30 2.37
C VAL A 127 -28.08 3.77 2.60
N GLU A 128 -28.36 5.08 2.45
CA GLU A 128 -29.72 5.61 2.57
C GLU A 128 -30.65 5.00 1.52
N LYS A 129 -30.19 4.91 0.28
CA LYS A 129 -30.95 4.29 -0.81
C LYS A 129 -31.27 2.83 -0.51
N LEU A 130 -30.29 2.05 -0.02
CA LEU A 130 -30.48 0.64 0.36
C LEU A 130 -31.28 0.43 1.64
N LYS A 131 -31.42 1.45 2.52
CA LYS A 131 -32.31 1.42 3.67
C LYS A 131 -33.78 1.69 3.30
N ASN A 132 -34.05 2.31 2.17
CA ASN A 132 -35.39 2.66 1.72
C ASN A 132 -36.13 1.39 1.26
N LYS A 133 -37.12 0.96 2.07
CA LYS A 133 -37.95 -0.23 1.78
C LYS A 133 -38.72 -0.11 0.47
N SER A 134 -39.19 1.09 0.11
CA SER A 134 -39.91 1.32 -1.14
C SER A 134 -38.98 1.16 -2.34
N PHE A 135 -37.74 1.66 -2.25
CA PHE A 135 -36.74 1.44 -3.28
C PHE A 135 -36.43 -0.06 -3.46
N LEU A 136 -36.18 -0.79 -2.36
CA LEU A 136 -35.87 -2.24 -2.45
C LEU A 136 -37.02 -3.06 -3.04
N LYS A 137 -38.27 -2.63 -2.86
CA LYS A 137 -39.45 -3.32 -3.40
C LYS A 137 -39.65 -3.06 -4.89
N ASN A 138 -39.34 -1.83 -5.35
CA ASN A 138 -39.69 -1.39 -6.71
C ASN A 138 -38.49 -1.36 -7.66
N ALA A 139 -37.26 -1.35 -7.16
CA ALA A 139 -36.07 -1.29 -8.00
C ALA A 139 -35.74 -2.66 -8.65
N PRO A 140 -35.30 -2.66 -9.90
CA PRO A 140 -34.80 -3.87 -10.55
C PRO A 140 -33.67 -4.49 -9.74
N LYS A 141 -33.67 -5.83 -9.61
CA LYS A 141 -32.70 -6.57 -8.78
C LYS A 141 -31.23 -6.25 -9.15
N HIS A 142 -30.93 -6.11 -10.45
CA HIS A 142 -29.59 -5.79 -10.91
C HIS A 142 -29.08 -4.43 -10.41
N ILE A 143 -29.97 -3.44 -10.23
CA ILE A 143 -29.60 -2.10 -9.70
C ILE A 143 -29.24 -2.23 -8.21
N VAL A 144 -30.04 -2.98 -7.44
CA VAL A 144 -29.76 -3.22 -6.03
C VAL A 144 -28.44 -3.96 -5.83
N ASP A 145 -28.16 -4.96 -6.68
CA ASP A 145 -26.91 -5.73 -6.61
C ASP A 145 -25.70 -4.88 -7.03
N ASN A 146 -25.85 -4.01 -8.02
CA ASN A 146 -24.80 -3.05 -8.41
C ASN A 146 -24.51 -2.05 -7.28
N ASP A 147 -25.54 -1.50 -6.63
CA ASP A 147 -25.39 -0.59 -5.50
C ASP A 147 -24.67 -1.29 -4.33
N LYS A 148 -24.97 -2.56 -4.05
CA LYS A 148 -24.26 -3.35 -3.01
C LYS A 148 -22.79 -3.57 -3.36
N LYS A 149 -22.48 -3.92 -4.62
CA LYS A 149 -21.10 -4.08 -5.07
C LYS A 149 -20.32 -2.76 -4.99
N ALA A 150 -20.93 -1.67 -5.46
CA ALA A 150 -20.33 -0.33 -5.36
C ALA A 150 -20.05 0.07 -3.91
N LEU A 151 -20.99 -0.20 -3.00
CA LEU A 151 -20.82 0.07 -1.57
C LEU A 151 -19.62 -0.70 -0.98
N LEU A 152 -19.45 -1.97 -1.35
CA LEU A 152 -18.31 -2.77 -0.89
C LEU A 152 -16.98 -2.18 -1.39
N ASN A 153 -16.90 -1.86 -2.69
CA ASN A 153 -15.71 -1.29 -3.29
C ASN A 153 -15.34 0.05 -2.65
N TYR A 154 -16.32 0.96 -2.49
CA TYR A 154 -16.07 2.26 -1.87
C TYR A 154 -15.61 2.14 -0.40
N LYS A 155 -16.11 1.16 0.36
CA LYS A 155 -15.63 0.90 1.72
C LYS A 155 -14.19 0.41 1.74
N ILE A 156 -13.79 -0.44 0.78
CA ILE A 156 -12.40 -0.89 0.65
C ILE A 156 -11.49 0.29 0.32
N ASP A 157 -11.87 1.13 -0.65
CA ASP A 157 -11.10 2.29 -1.06
C ASP A 157 -10.99 3.31 0.07
N LEU A 158 -12.08 3.55 0.81
CA LEU A 158 -12.09 4.43 1.98
C LEU A 158 -11.12 3.94 3.06
N LYS A 159 -11.10 2.63 3.32
CA LYS A 159 -10.17 2.04 4.29
C LYS A 159 -8.71 2.25 3.86
N LYS A 160 -8.40 2.07 2.58
CA LYS A 160 -7.05 2.31 2.03
C LYS A 160 -6.65 3.78 2.17
N LEU A 161 -7.50 4.72 1.76
CA LEU A 161 -7.20 6.15 1.84
C LEU A 161 -7.02 6.63 3.28
N ASN A 162 -7.82 6.15 4.22
CA ASN A 162 -7.63 6.44 5.64
C ASN A 162 -6.32 5.88 6.19
N SER A 163 -5.91 4.68 5.77
CA SER A 163 -4.61 4.11 6.13
C SER A 163 -3.46 5.01 5.65
N ILE A 164 -3.55 5.54 4.43
CA ILE A 164 -2.54 6.46 3.88
C ILE A 164 -2.52 7.78 4.64
N LEU A 165 -3.67 8.37 4.93
CA LEU A 165 -3.76 9.61 5.73
C LEU A 165 -3.08 9.45 7.08
N ASN A 166 -3.29 8.32 7.74
CA ASN A 166 -2.67 8.02 9.04
C ASN A 166 -1.18 7.74 8.94
N SER A 167 -0.68 7.32 7.78
CA SER A 167 0.74 7.02 7.55
C SER A 167 1.58 8.27 7.27
N ILE A 168 0.95 9.36 6.81
CA ILE A 168 1.64 10.65 6.60
C ILE A 168 1.85 11.30 7.96
N LYS A 169 3.11 11.41 8.39
CA LYS A 169 3.47 12.15 9.60
C LYS A 169 3.06 13.63 9.47
N ASN A 170 2.59 14.20 10.56
CA ASN A 170 2.39 15.65 10.66
C ASN A 170 3.72 16.34 10.85
#